data_4504910579af83cfe25526065fc9466b
#
_entry.id   4504910579af83cfe25526065fc9466b
#
_cell.length_a   1.000
_cell.length_b   1.000
_cell.length_c   1.000
_cell.angle_alpha   90.00
_cell.angle_beta   90.00
_cell.angle_gamma   90.00
#
_symmetry.space_group_name_H-M   'P 1'
#
loop_
_entity.id
_entity.type
_entity.pdbx_description
1 polymer ?
#
loop_
_entity_poly.entity_id
_entity_poly.type
_entity_poly.pdbx_seq_one_letter_code
_entity_poly.pdbx_strand_id
1 'polypeptide(L)'
;TSFTASVLARKFNNRSDFVSPLPSHYKRLTDNQVLQIGSLQWTVIIAEGHSPEHICLHCKSLNIMIAGDQILPRISPNISVRPDEPRANPLHNFLRSCESLKNRLNKDVLILPSHGDPFYGVHLRLQDMINEHKKGLQDLLEFCSQPRSVAEVFPILFKRKINIGNMVIAVGEAVAN
;
A
#
# COMPACT_ATOMS: atom_id res chain seq x y z
N THR A 1 2.74 -12.56 28.29
CA THR A 1 2.51 -11.49 27.31
C THR A 1 3.79 -10.94 26.68
N SER A 2 4.93 -10.81 27.40
CA SER A 2 6.21 -10.35 26.84
C SER A 2 6.88 -11.42 25.95
N PHE A 3 6.69 -12.69 26.24
CA PHE A 3 7.26 -13.82 25.49
C PHE A 3 6.73 -13.93 24.07
N THR A 4 5.43 -13.66 23.86
CA THR A 4 4.79 -13.75 22.54
C THR A 4 5.26 -12.63 21.61
N ALA A 5 5.47 -11.42 22.13
CA ALA A 5 5.97 -10.27 21.35
C ALA A 5 7.43 -10.50 20.90
N SER A 6 8.28 -11.07 21.76
CA SER A 6 9.68 -11.37 21.42
C SER A 6 9.82 -12.51 20.40
N VAL A 7 8.94 -13.51 20.43
CA VAL A 7 8.92 -14.62 19.44
C VAL A 7 8.43 -14.12 18.09
N LEU A 8 7.42 -13.26 18.06
CA LEU A 8 6.93 -12.63 16.81
C LEU A 8 7.99 -11.71 16.22
N ALA A 9 8.64 -10.87 17.02
CA ALA A 9 9.73 -10.00 16.56
C ALA A 9 10.91 -10.80 15.96
N ARG A 10 11.29 -11.94 16.55
CA ARG A 10 12.33 -12.81 16.00
C ARG A 10 11.94 -13.44 14.67
N LYS A 11 10.66 -13.84 14.48
CA LYS A 11 10.19 -14.43 13.22
C LYS A 11 10.19 -13.43 12.06
N PHE A 12 10.00 -12.14 12.33
CA PHE A 12 9.96 -11.10 11.30
C PHE A 12 11.31 -10.40 11.04
N ASN A 13 12.31 -10.60 11.93
CA ASN A 13 13.63 -9.98 11.75
C ASN A 13 14.55 -10.72 10.79
N ASN A 14 14.24 -11.95 10.41
CA ASN A 14 15.07 -12.72 9.48
C ASN A 14 14.44 -12.74 8.08
N ARG A 15 14.60 -11.63 7.34
CA ARG A 15 14.08 -11.51 5.95
C ARG A 15 14.63 -12.61 5.03
N SER A 16 15.84 -13.13 5.32
CA SER A 16 16.48 -14.20 4.57
C SER A 16 15.69 -15.52 4.56
N ASP A 17 14.78 -15.74 5.52
CA ASP A 17 13.99 -16.97 5.59
C ASP A 17 12.82 -16.96 4.58
N PHE A 18 12.47 -15.79 4.02
CA PHE A 18 11.30 -15.61 3.15
C PHE A 18 11.63 -14.98 1.80
N VAL A 19 12.81 -14.38 1.65
CA VAL A 19 13.20 -13.63 0.45
C VAL A 19 14.62 -14.02 0.06
N SER A 20 14.85 -14.32 -1.22
CA SER A 20 16.19 -14.55 -1.75
C SER A 20 17.10 -13.35 -1.48
N PRO A 21 18.42 -13.56 -1.32
CA PRO A 21 19.35 -12.47 -1.14
C PRO A 21 19.22 -11.42 -2.24
N LEU A 22 19.22 -10.15 -1.84
CA LEU A 22 19.19 -9.05 -2.81
C LEU A 22 20.50 -8.99 -3.57
N PRO A 23 20.50 -8.55 -4.85
CA PRO A 23 21.72 -8.28 -5.59
C PRO A 23 22.61 -7.27 -4.86
N SER A 24 23.94 -7.47 -4.93
CA SER A 24 24.91 -6.53 -4.34
C SER A 24 24.96 -5.18 -5.04
N HIS A 25 24.48 -5.11 -6.28
CA HIS A 25 24.43 -3.90 -7.07
C HIS A 25 22.99 -3.66 -7.56
N TYR A 26 22.53 -2.43 -7.46
CA TYR A 26 21.23 -2.00 -7.96
C TYR A 26 21.30 -0.58 -8.51
N LYS A 27 20.36 -0.25 -9.38
CA LYS A 27 20.15 1.11 -9.86
C LYS A 27 18.83 1.63 -9.30
N ARG A 28 18.89 2.71 -8.51
CA ARG A 28 17.68 3.37 -8.02
C ARG A 28 16.93 4.01 -9.17
N LEU A 29 15.62 3.81 -9.22
CA LEU A 29 14.72 4.48 -10.15
C LEU A 29 14.18 5.76 -9.52
N THR A 30 13.86 6.73 -10.36
CA THR A 30 13.29 8.02 -9.95
C THR A 30 11.95 8.27 -10.63
N ASP A 31 11.09 9.06 -10.01
CA ASP A 31 9.80 9.42 -10.62
C ASP A 31 9.99 10.11 -11.98
N ASN A 32 9.12 9.79 -12.93
CA ASN A 32 9.18 10.21 -14.33
C ASN A 32 10.40 9.71 -15.13
N GLN A 33 11.26 8.87 -14.57
CA GLN A 33 12.31 8.22 -15.34
C GLN A 33 11.69 7.35 -16.43
N VAL A 34 12.25 7.41 -17.65
CA VAL A 34 11.84 6.55 -18.75
C VAL A 34 12.78 5.37 -18.86
N LEU A 35 12.21 4.17 -18.86
CA LEU A 35 12.91 2.92 -19.08
C LEU A 35 12.60 2.42 -20.48
N GLN A 36 13.64 2.07 -21.25
CA GLN A 36 13.47 1.35 -22.51
C GLN A 36 13.46 -0.15 -22.22
N ILE A 37 12.34 -0.82 -22.45
CA ILE A 37 12.19 -2.28 -22.29
C ILE A 37 11.74 -2.86 -23.63
N GLY A 38 12.65 -3.52 -24.34
CA GLY A 38 12.43 -3.91 -25.72
C GLY A 38 12.20 -2.68 -26.61
N SER A 39 11.15 -2.67 -27.40
CA SER A 39 10.73 -1.55 -28.25
C SER A 39 9.86 -0.52 -27.54
N LEU A 40 9.51 -0.74 -26.26
CA LEU A 40 8.53 0.06 -25.51
C LEU A 40 9.21 0.98 -24.50
N GLN A 41 8.61 2.17 -24.34
CA GLN A 41 8.99 3.12 -23.29
C GLN A 41 8.02 3.00 -22.10
N TRP A 42 8.60 2.82 -20.91
CA TRP A 42 7.89 2.73 -19.65
C TRP A 42 8.28 3.90 -18.76
N THR A 43 7.32 4.69 -18.35
CA THR A 43 7.53 5.79 -17.40
C THR A 43 7.39 5.25 -15.98
N VAL A 44 8.40 5.46 -15.17
CA VAL A 44 8.35 5.17 -13.73
C VAL A 44 7.43 6.17 -13.05
N ILE A 45 6.51 5.65 -12.24
CA ILE A 45 5.66 6.44 -11.35
C ILE A 45 5.92 5.96 -9.93
N ILE A 46 6.43 6.84 -9.08
CA ILE A 46 6.54 6.55 -7.65
C ILE A 46 5.20 6.88 -7.00
N ALA A 47 4.63 5.87 -6.33
CA ALA A 47 3.39 5.98 -5.60
C ALA A 47 3.60 5.43 -4.19
N GLU A 48 3.57 6.30 -3.20
CA GLU A 48 3.85 5.98 -1.81
C GLU A 48 2.60 5.52 -1.06
N GLY A 49 2.81 4.88 0.08
CA GLY A 49 1.77 4.49 1.04
C GLY A 49 1.81 3.00 1.37
N HIS A 50 1.62 2.11 0.39
CA HIS A 50 1.82 0.67 0.59
C HIS A 50 3.29 0.35 0.93
N SER A 51 4.21 0.98 0.24
CA SER A 51 5.63 1.03 0.60
C SER A 51 6.18 2.44 0.40
N PRO A 52 7.32 2.81 1.01
CA PRO A 52 7.86 4.17 0.94
C PRO A 52 8.13 4.69 -0.47
N GLU A 53 8.54 3.84 -1.38
CA GLU A 53 8.86 4.21 -2.76
C GLU A 53 8.31 3.13 -3.71
N HIS A 54 7.01 2.86 -3.64
CA HIS A 54 6.37 1.89 -4.51
C HIS A 54 6.49 2.31 -5.98
N ILE A 55 7.04 1.45 -6.81
CA ILE A 55 7.22 1.69 -8.25
C ILE A 55 6.05 1.13 -9.03
N CYS A 56 5.44 2.00 -9.83
CA CYS A 56 4.53 1.62 -10.90
C CYS A 56 5.18 1.93 -12.25
N LEU A 57 4.83 1.18 -13.30
CA LEU A 57 5.36 1.39 -14.64
C LEU A 57 4.22 1.64 -15.62
N HIS A 58 4.25 2.79 -16.30
CA HIS A 58 3.22 3.18 -17.26
C HIS A 58 3.76 3.19 -18.68
N CYS A 59 3.20 2.37 -19.55
CA CYS A 59 3.45 2.38 -20.98
C CYS A 59 2.32 3.13 -21.71
N LYS A 60 2.59 4.36 -22.10
CA LYS A 60 1.59 5.22 -22.77
C LYS A 60 1.16 4.68 -24.14
N SER A 61 2.07 4.09 -24.91
CA SER A 61 1.76 3.56 -26.25
C SER A 61 0.81 2.37 -26.22
N LEU A 62 0.85 1.56 -25.16
CA LEU A 62 -0.07 0.45 -24.95
C LEU A 62 -1.28 0.83 -24.10
N ASN A 63 -1.26 2.00 -23.47
CA ASN A 63 -2.23 2.43 -22.45
C ASN A 63 -2.36 1.42 -21.30
N ILE A 64 -1.23 0.94 -20.79
CA ILE A 64 -1.14 -0.08 -19.74
C ILE A 64 -0.30 0.45 -18.58
N MET A 65 -0.72 0.15 -17.34
CA MET A 65 0.05 0.41 -16.13
C MET A 65 0.25 -0.87 -15.32
N ILE A 66 1.49 -1.23 -15.03
CA ILE A 66 1.84 -2.22 -14.02
C ILE A 66 1.80 -1.50 -12.67
N ALA A 67 0.80 -1.81 -11.87
CA ALA A 67 0.49 -1.08 -10.64
C ALA A 67 1.04 -1.74 -9.36
N GLY A 68 1.50 -3.00 -9.44
CA GLY A 68 1.88 -3.74 -8.24
C GLY A 68 0.75 -3.78 -7.21
N ASP A 69 1.10 -3.55 -5.95
CA ASP A 69 0.12 -3.48 -4.85
C ASP A 69 -0.51 -2.09 -4.67
N GLN A 70 -0.05 -1.08 -5.41
CA GLN A 70 -0.57 0.28 -5.23
C GLN A 70 -2.05 0.41 -5.61
N ILE A 71 -2.48 -0.29 -6.65
CA ILE A 71 -3.89 -0.28 -7.10
C ILE A 71 -4.36 -1.71 -7.30
N LEU A 72 -5.23 -2.18 -6.41
CA LEU A 72 -5.85 -3.50 -6.45
C LEU A 72 -7.32 -3.40 -6.82
N PRO A 73 -7.90 -4.36 -7.57
CA PRO A 73 -9.24 -4.23 -8.14
C PRO A 73 -10.37 -4.26 -7.10
N ARG A 74 -10.19 -4.97 -5.98
CA ARG A 74 -11.27 -5.26 -5.03
C ARG A 74 -10.96 -4.90 -3.58
N ILE A 75 -9.69 -4.89 -3.20
CA ILE A 75 -9.24 -4.63 -1.82
C ILE A 75 -8.32 -3.41 -1.80
N SER A 76 -8.28 -2.69 -0.70
CA SER A 76 -7.22 -1.72 -0.46
C SER A 76 -5.91 -2.45 -0.15
N PRO A 77 -4.76 -1.96 -0.62
CA PRO A 77 -3.48 -2.51 -0.19
C PRO A 77 -3.27 -2.31 1.31
N ASN A 78 -2.42 -3.12 1.91
CA ASN A 78 -2.00 -2.87 3.29
C ASN A 78 -1.22 -1.54 3.37
N ILE A 79 -1.61 -0.66 4.29
CA ILE A 79 -0.98 0.63 4.55
C ILE A 79 -0.64 0.67 6.03
N SER A 80 0.61 0.38 6.35
CA SER A 80 1.04 0.18 7.74
C SER A 80 2.18 1.11 8.14
N VAL A 81 2.10 1.67 9.35
CA VAL A 81 3.26 2.23 10.02
C VAL A 81 4.18 1.09 10.43
N ARG A 82 5.45 1.20 10.08
CA ARG A 82 6.47 0.19 10.39
C ARG A 82 7.14 0.52 11.72
N PRO A 83 7.58 -0.50 12.47
CA PRO A 83 8.27 -0.27 13.75
C PRO A 83 9.58 0.51 13.64
N ASP A 84 10.26 0.43 12.50
CA ASP A 84 11.49 1.16 12.20
C ASP A 84 11.24 2.62 11.77
N GLU A 85 9.99 2.96 11.40
CA GLU A 85 9.58 4.32 11.01
C GLU A 85 8.30 4.76 11.74
N PRO A 86 8.29 4.85 13.08
CA PRO A 86 7.07 5.03 13.87
C PRO A 86 6.40 6.41 13.69
N ARG A 87 7.07 7.35 13.04
CA ARG A 87 6.54 8.69 12.73
C ARG A 87 6.11 8.86 11.29
N ALA A 88 6.20 7.79 10.47
CA ALA A 88 5.74 7.83 9.10
C ALA A 88 4.22 8.04 9.04
N ASN A 89 3.74 8.67 7.97
CA ASN A 89 2.32 8.83 7.71
C ASN A 89 1.97 8.19 6.35
N PRO A 90 1.99 6.83 6.28
CA PRO A 90 1.79 6.12 5.02
C PRO A 90 0.38 6.29 4.45
N LEU A 91 -0.64 6.47 5.28
CA LEU A 91 -2.00 6.70 4.80
C LEU A 91 -2.13 8.05 4.09
N HIS A 92 -1.56 9.11 4.65
CA HIS A 92 -1.51 10.41 3.98
C HIS A 92 -0.80 10.31 2.62
N ASN A 93 0.35 9.63 2.58
CA ASN A 93 1.10 9.42 1.35
C ASN A 93 0.31 8.61 0.32
N PHE A 94 -0.42 7.57 0.76
CA PHE A 94 -1.28 6.78 -0.09
C PHE A 94 -2.40 7.61 -0.72
N LEU A 95 -3.10 8.41 0.07
CA LEU A 95 -4.18 9.27 -0.41
C LEU A 95 -3.66 10.30 -1.42
N ARG A 96 -2.51 10.91 -1.16
CA ARG A 96 -1.84 11.81 -2.12
C ARG A 96 -1.45 11.08 -3.41
N SER A 97 -0.93 9.87 -3.30
CA SER A 97 -0.57 9.03 -4.45
C SER A 97 -1.80 8.69 -5.30
N CYS A 98 -2.92 8.35 -4.67
CA CYS A 98 -4.18 8.09 -5.38
C CYS A 98 -4.65 9.32 -6.18
N GLU A 99 -4.62 10.51 -5.59
CA GLU A 99 -4.99 11.75 -6.30
C GLU A 99 -3.99 12.08 -7.43
N SER A 100 -2.69 11.91 -7.19
CA SER A 100 -1.65 12.08 -8.21
C SER A 100 -1.85 11.14 -9.40
N LEU A 101 -2.15 9.87 -9.14
CA LEU A 101 -2.40 8.86 -10.17
C LEU A 101 -3.63 9.18 -11.01
N LYS A 102 -4.73 9.69 -10.41
CA LYS A 102 -5.92 10.16 -11.15
C LYS A 102 -5.56 11.28 -12.15
N ASN A 103 -4.63 12.17 -11.78
CA ASN A 103 -4.22 13.27 -12.65
C ASN A 103 -3.22 12.83 -13.75
N ARG A 104 -2.49 11.75 -13.53
CA ARG A 104 -1.43 11.26 -14.44
C ARG A 104 -1.90 10.21 -15.44
N LEU A 105 -2.98 9.49 -15.13
CA LEU A 105 -3.47 8.36 -15.92
C LEU A 105 -4.71 8.72 -16.72
N ASN A 106 -4.84 8.15 -17.92
CA ASN A 106 -6.09 8.15 -18.63
C ASN A 106 -7.12 7.27 -17.93
N LYS A 107 -8.40 7.62 -18.04
CA LYS A 107 -9.50 6.86 -17.40
C LYS A 107 -9.66 5.43 -17.95
N ASP A 108 -9.21 5.19 -19.16
CA ASP A 108 -9.30 3.94 -19.91
C ASP A 108 -7.98 3.14 -19.93
N VAL A 109 -7.01 3.50 -19.07
CA VAL A 109 -5.78 2.71 -18.91
C VAL A 109 -6.10 1.33 -18.34
N LEU A 110 -5.48 0.28 -18.90
CA LEU A 110 -5.54 -1.07 -18.35
C LEU A 110 -4.57 -1.19 -17.17
N ILE A 111 -5.09 -1.52 -16.01
CA ILE A 111 -4.29 -1.76 -14.80
C ILE A 111 -3.94 -3.24 -14.68
N LEU A 112 -2.64 -3.51 -14.50
CA LEU A 112 -2.09 -4.83 -14.17
C LEU A 112 -1.67 -4.82 -12.69
N PRO A 113 -2.52 -5.32 -11.78
CA PRO A 113 -2.22 -5.39 -10.36
C PRO A 113 -1.37 -6.62 -10.03
N SER A 114 -0.75 -6.67 -8.83
CA SER A 114 -0.07 -7.86 -8.32
C SER A 114 -1.04 -8.93 -7.81
N HIS A 115 -2.26 -8.54 -7.42
CA HIS A 115 -3.32 -9.41 -6.94
C HIS A 115 -4.65 -9.13 -7.64
N GLY A 116 -5.36 -10.19 -8.03
CA GLY A 116 -6.61 -10.10 -8.78
C GLY A 116 -6.39 -9.97 -10.29
N ASP A 117 -7.48 -9.78 -11.02
CA ASP A 117 -7.44 -9.71 -12.48
C ASP A 117 -7.09 -8.31 -12.98
N PRO A 118 -6.48 -8.19 -14.18
CA PRO A 118 -6.37 -6.90 -14.87
C PRO A 118 -7.74 -6.23 -15.03
N PHE A 119 -7.77 -4.90 -14.93
CA PHE A 119 -9.04 -4.18 -14.96
C PHE A 119 -8.94 -2.77 -15.57
N TYR A 120 -10.08 -2.25 -16.00
CA TYR A 120 -10.29 -0.88 -16.43
C TYR A 120 -11.06 -0.09 -15.36
N GLY A 121 -11.14 1.23 -15.52
CA GLY A 121 -11.89 2.09 -14.59
C GLY A 121 -11.08 2.56 -13.40
N VAL A 122 -9.79 2.79 -13.60
CA VAL A 122 -8.82 3.18 -12.58
C VAL A 122 -9.25 4.42 -11.78
N HIS A 123 -9.87 5.44 -12.42
CA HIS A 123 -10.31 6.65 -11.73
C HIS A 123 -11.42 6.39 -10.71
N LEU A 124 -12.37 5.52 -11.05
CA LEU A 124 -13.42 5.10 -10.10
C LEU A 124 -12.79 4.33 -8.95
N ARG A 125 -11.91 3.37 -9.26
CA ARG A 125 -11.26 2.56 -8.23
C ARG A 125 -10.40 3.40 -7.26
N LEU A 126 -9.62 4.36 -7.78
CA LEU A 126 -8.83 5.28 -6.95
C LEU A 126 -9.76 6.14 -6.06
N GLN A 127 -10.88 6.62 -6.61
CA GLN A 127 -11.86 7.38 -5.82
C GLN A 127 -12.51 6.53 -4.73
N ASP A 128 -12.85 5.27 -5.03
CA ASP A 128 -13.41 4.35 -4.04
C ASP A 128 -12.43 4.11 -2.89
N MET A 129 -11.15 3.85 -3.19
CA MET A 129 -10.13 3.67 -2.15
C MET A 129 -9.97 4.93 -1.29
N ILE A 130 -9.96 6.12 -1.90
CA ILE A 130 -9.92 7.40 -1.15
C ILE A 130 -11.14 7.51 -0.23
N ASN A 131 -12.34 7.21 -0.72
CA ASN A 131 -13.57 7.32 0.05
C ASN A 131 -13.62 6.29 1.20
N GLU A 132 -13.18 5.05 0.95
CA GLU A 132 -13.09 4.00 1.95
C GLU A 132 -12.20 4.43 3.12
N HIS A 133 -11.00 4.95 2.84
CA HIS A 133 -10.08 5.41 3.89
C HIS A 133 -10.59 6.67 4.61
N LYS A 134 -11.15 7.65 3.90
CA LYS A 134 -11.76 8.83 4.52
C LYS A 134 -12.90 8.46 5.45
N LYS A 135 -13.73 7.49 5.04
CA LYS A 135 -14.79 6.97 5.91
C LYS A 135 -14.22 6.28 7.14
N GLY A 136 -13.21 5.42 6.99
CA GLY A 136 -12.54 4.76 8.11
C GLY A 136 -11.96 5.75 9.13
N LEU A 137 -11.33 6.83 8.65
CA LEU A 137 -10.82 7.91 9.51
C LEU A 137 -11.95 8.62 10.26
N GLN A 138 -13.08 8.89 9.60
CA GLN A 138 -14.24 9.51 10.25
C GLN A 138 -14.83 8.59 11.31
N ASP A 139 -15.01 7.31 11.00
CA ASP A 139 -15.53 6.31 11.95
C ASP A 139 -14.60 6.18 13.18
N LEU A 140 -13.26 6.25 12.96
CA LEU A 140 -12.28 6.26 14.05
C LEU A 140 -12.36 7.53 14.90
N LEU A 141 -12.45 8.69 14.27
CA LEU A 141 -12.54 9.97 14.99
C LEU A 141 -13.74 9.99 15.96
N GLU A 142 -14.88 9.48 15.50
CA GLU A 142 -16.08 9.35 16.32
C GLU A 142 -15.89 8.35 17.47
N PHE A 143 -15.31 7.18 17.17
CA PHE A 143 -15.06 6.13 18.17
C PHE A 143 -14.03 6.55 19.23
N CYS A 144 -13.00 7.29 18.83
CA CYS A 144 -11.90 7.76 19.67
C CYS A 144 -12.22 9.08 20.39
N SER A 145 -13.50 9.47 20.56
CA SER A 145 -13.90 10.60 21.42
C SER A 145 -13.39 10.45 22.86
N GLN A 146 -13.04 9.24 23.28
CA GLN A 146 -12.30 8.91 24.50
C GLN A 146 -11.05 8.10 24.12
N PRO A 147 -9.97 8.14 24.94
CA PRO A 147 -8.76 7.35 24.70
C PRO A 147 -9.07 5.86 24.51
N ARG A 148 -8.51 5.27 23.45
CA ARG A 148 -8.67 3.87 23.09
C ARG A 148 -7.32 3.22 22.83
N SER A 149 -7.21 1.95 23.14
CA SER A 149 -6.05 1.15 22.71
C SER A 149 -6.17 0.77 21.23
N VAL A 150 -5.04 0.47 20.58
CA VAL A 150 -5.00 0.01 19.18
C VAL A 150 -5.87 -1.24 18.95
N ALA A 151 -5.96 -2.15 19.94
CA ALA A 151 -6.77 -3.35 19.82
C ALA A 151 -8.29 -3.07 19.83
N GLU A 152 -8.72 -2.02 20.53
CA GLU A 152 -10.14 -1.63 20.58
C GLU A 152 -10.65 -1.03 19.27
N VAL A 153 -9.77 -0.49 18.42
CA VAL A 153 -10.18 0.08 17.13
C VAL A 153 -10.28 -0.98 16.00
N PHE A 154 -9.81 -2.20 16.22
CA PHE A 154 -9.86 -3.24 15.18
C PHE A 154 -11.26 -3.50 14.62
N PRO A 155 -12.34 -3.60 15.42
CA PRO A 155 -13.68 -3.82 14.89
C PRO A 155 -14.21 -2.67 14.02
N ILE A 156 -13.66 -1.46 14.20
CA ILE A 156 -14.02 -0.28 13.41
C ILE A 156 -13.34 -0.34 12.05
N LEU A 157 -12.04 -0.71 12.01
CA LEU A 157 -11.23 -0.70 10.80
C LEU A 157 -11.37 -1.99 9.97
N PHE A 158 -11.56 -3.13 10.63
CA PHE A 158 -11.47 -4.43 9.97
C PHE A 158 -12.80 -5.19 10.02
N LYS A 159 -13.35 -5.49 8.85
CA LYS A 159 -14.56 -6.34 8.72
C LYS A 159 -14.30 -7.81 9.09
N ARG A 160 -13.02 -8.24 9.05
CA ARG A 160 -12.60 -9.61 9.34
C ARG A 160 -12.02 -9.71 10.75
N LYS A 161 -12.14 -10.90 11.35
CA LYS A 161 -11.50 -11.22 12.63
C LYS A 161 -9.97 -11.14 12.52
N ILE A 162 -9.34 -10.42 13.43
CA ILE A 162 -7.89 -10.38 13.56
C ILE A 162 -7.43 -11.59 14.35
N ASN A 163 -6.43 -12.30 13.84
CA ASN A 163 -5.81 -13.47 14.46
C ASN A 163 -4.28 -13.27 14.58
N ILE A 164 -3.59 -14.21 15.20
CA ILE A 164 -2.13 -14.12 15.43
C ILE A 164 -1.34 -13.94 14.11
N GLY A 165 -1.79 -14.56 13.02
CA GLY A 165 -1.10 -14.52 11.73
C GLY A 165 -1.15 -13.16 11.04
N ASN A 166 -2.19 -12.35 11.30
CA ASN A 166 -2.35 -11.02 10.71
C ASN A 166 -2.27 -9.86 11.73
N MET A 167 -1.98 -10.17 12.99
CA MET A 167 -1.95 -9.20 14.09
C MET A 167 -0.96 -8.05 13.85
N VAL A 168 0.25 -8.37 13.39
CA VAL A 168 1.31 -7.34 13.18
C VAL A 168 0.91 -6.37 12.10
N ILE A 169 0.32 -6.88 11.01
CA ILE A 169 -0.21 -6.08 9.91
C ILE A 169 -1.35 -5.20 10.41
N ALA A 170 -2.30 -5.78 11.15
CA ALA A 170 -3.45 -5.05 11.68
C ALA A 170 -3.05 -3.93 12.66
N VAL A 171 -2.04 -4.17 13.51
CA VAL A 171 -1.50 -3.11 14.40
C VAL A 171 -0.87 -1.98 13.59
N GLY A 172 -0.02 -2.31 12.61
CA GLY A 172 0.62 -1.30 11.76
C GLY A 172 -0.39 -0.47 10.97
N GLU A 173 -1.45 -1.11 10.47
CA GLU A 173 -2.53 -0.45 9.73
C GLU A 173 -3.41 0.41 10.67
N ALA A 174 -3.72 -0.08 11.86
CA ALA A 174 -4.46 0.70 12.85
C ALA A 174 -3.69 1.93 13.37
N VAL A 175 -2.36 1.87 13.41
CA VAL A 175 -1.50 3.03 13.77
C VAL A 175 -1.38 4.01 12.59
N ALA A 176 -1.53 3.55 11.35
CA ALA A 176 -1.49 4.39 10.14
C ALA A 176 -2.74 5.27 9.97
N ASN A 177 -3.87 4.85 10.56
CA ASN A 177 -5.16 5.53 10.54
C ASN A 177 -5.32 6.42 11.75
#